data_bc1de76410055d3bbda0818802aaacbc
#
_entry.id   bc1de76410055d3bbda0818802aaacbc
#
_cell.length_a   1.000
_cell.length_b   1.000
_cell.length_c   1.000
_cell.angle_alpha   90.00
_cell.angle_beta   90.00
_cell.angle_gamma   90.00
#
_symmetry.space_group_name_H-M   'P 1'
#
loop_
_entity.id
_entity.type
_entity.pdbx_description
1 polymer ?
#
loop_
_entity_poly.entity_id
_entity_poly.type
_entity_poly.pdbx_seq_one_letter_code
_entity_poly.pdbx_strand_id
1 'polypeptide(L)'
;DKDMWYDPQKDEPYYIDADGQKIYDVSNMLHIDQGGHFVLLATGTDGIHVHDTYFAKHNTRNARDIYDFMACNDVTVTNIYSRVSSDDIVKPGSDCSLGFTRPARNYMVRNIVGDTNCNLFQIGSETADDIQDLYVDNIYVLGANKAGFSISTNDGGHIKNVYLNSGKTGAIHSRSVMHRTRAPFFISISNRGRVLGANVAPFTFTENGNVRKELLVTNSDIGQVENIVICGVDIDEVYGGSSFRGERWKAYDGSQSTATPIIAGFKLPDIHFWKLYERRGY
;
A
#
# COMPACT_ATOMS: atom_id res chain seq x y z
N ASP A 1 24.58 -2.54 -0.57
CA ASP A 1 23.14 -2.77 -0.62
C ASP A 1 22.86 -4.20 -0.19
N LYS A 2 22.08 -4.36 0.85
CA LYS A 2 21.65 -5.67 1.34
C LYS A 2 20.16 -5.76 1.23
N ASP A 3 19.65 -6.90 0.78
CA ASP A 3 18.23 -7.18 0.82
C ASP A 3 17.85 -7.87 2.12
N MET A 4 16.71 -7.51 2.66
CA MET A 4 16.15 -8.15 3.84
C MET A 4 15.08 -9.16 3.43
N TRP A 5 15.02 -10.26 4.15
CA TRP A 5 13.93 -11.20 4.06
C TRP A 5 13.54 -11.75 5.44
N TYR A 6 12.65 -12.72 5.48
CA TYR A 6 12.10 -13.27 6.70
C TYR A 6 12.33 -14.78 6.79
N ASP A 7 12.71 -15.25 7.97
CA ASP A 7 12.83 -16.67 8.27
C ASP A 7 11.65 -17.11 9.15
N PRO A 8 10.68 -17.85 8.60
CA PRO A 8 9.54 -18.30 9.36
C PRO A 8 9.86 -19.34 10.43
N GLN A 9 11.00 -20.03 10.35
CA GLN A 9 11.42 -21.01 11.35
C GLN A 9 12.02 -20.35 12.59
N LYS A 10 12.66 -19.22 12.41
CA LYS A 10 13.25 -18.42 13.48
C LYS A 10 12.35 -17.29 13.95
N ASP A 11 11.30 -16.99 13.21
CA ASP A 11 10.38 -15.86 13.44
C ASP A 11 11.12 -14.50 13.48
N GLU A 12 12.11 -14.34 12.60
CA GLU A 12 12.92 -13.12 12.57
C GLU A 12 13.36 -12.73 11.15
N PRO A 13 13.61 -11.43 10.90
CA PRO A 13 14.18 -10.98 9.64
C PRO A 13 15.68 -11.29 9.57
N TYR A 14 16.20 -11.30 8.37
CA TYR A 14 17.63 -11.42 8.10
C TYR A 14 18.00 -10.61 6.87
N TYR A 15 19.27 -10.22 6.78
CA TYR A 15 19.84 -9.71 5.54
C TYR A 15 20.42 -10.85 4.71
N ILE A 16 20.45 -10.66 3.41
CA ILE A 16 21.14 -11.52 2.46
C ILE A 16 22.38 -10.75 1.99
N ASP A 17 23.55 -11.31 2.17
CA ASP A 17 24.79 -10.72 1.65
C ASP A 17 25.02 -11.04 0.16
N ALA A 18 26.12 -10.53 -0.39
CA ALA A 18 26.44 -10.71 -1.80
C ALA A 18 26.68 -12.18 -2.18
N ASP A 19 27.04 -13.03 -1.22
CA ASP A 19 27.25 -14.47 -1.40
C ASP A 19 25.97 -15.29 -1.15
N GLY A 20 24.88 -14.64 -0.83
CA GLY A 20 23.60 -15.26 -0.54
C GLY A 20 23.47 -15.83 0.87
N GLN A 21 24.36 -15.46 1.80
CA GLN A 21 24.32 -15.92 3.18
C GLN A 21 23.35 -15.09 4.01
N LYS A 22 22.66 -15.76 4.94
CA LYS A 22 21.72 -15.12 5.87
C LYS A 22 22.46 -14.52 7.05
N ILE A 23 22.26 -13.23 7.28
CA ILE A 23 22.81 -12.47 8.40
C ILE A 23 21.64 -12.02 9.27
N TYR A 24 21.52 -12.61 10.47
CA TYR A 24 20.39 -12.33 11.38
C TYR A 24 20.62 -11.10 12.26
N ASP A 25 21.78 -10.48 12.20
CA ASP A 25 22.04 -9.22 12.89
C ASP A 25 21.38 -8.07 12.12
N VAL A 26 20.28 -7.57 12.66
CA VAL A 26 19.53 -6.41 12.17
C VAL A 26 19.74 -5.15 13.01
N SER A 27 20.78 -5.12 13.83
CA SER A 27 21.12 -3.98 14.70
C SER A 27 21.42 -2.69 13.93
N ASN A 28 21.76 -2.82 12.65
CA ASN A 28 21.98 -1.67 11.76
C ASN A 28 20.69 -1.05 11.21
N MET A 29 19.55 -1.68 11.41
CA MET A 29 18.27 -1.05 11.08
C MET A 29 17.93 0.05 12.08
N LEU A 30 17.24 1.08 11.61
CA LEU A 30 16.68 2.07 12.51
C LEU A 30 15.51 1.45 13.28
N HIS A 31 15.72 1.25 14.57
CA HIS A 31 14.68 0.71 15.45
C HIS A 31 13.73 1.83 15.88
N ILE A 32 12.45 1.64 15.59
CA ILE A 32 11.37 2.57 15.94
C ILE A 32 10.46 1.84 16.93
N ASP A 33 10.46 2.28 18.17
CA ASP A 33 9.69 1.62 19.23
C ASP A 33 8.22 2.03 19.22
N GLN A 34 7.96 3.26 18.85
CA GLN A 34 6.61 3.82 18.92
C GLN A 34 6.39 4.90 17.88
N GLY A 35 5.19 4.93 17.31
CA GLY A 35 4.73 6.00 16.44
C GLY A 35 3.48 6.66 17.01
N GLY A 36 3.13 7.81 16.46
CA GLY A 36 1.87 8.49 16.72
C GLY A 36 0.74 7.91 15.85
N HIS A 37 -0.03 8.79 15.24
CA HIS A 37 -1.04 8.40 14.24
C HIS A 37 -0.41 7.81 12.99
N PHE A 38 0.74 8.36 12.59
CA PHE A 38 1.65 7.85 11.55
C PHE A 38 3.06 7.75 12.15
N VAL A 39 3.84 6.80 11.67
CA VAL A 39 5.29 6.83 11.90
C VAL A 39 5.90 7.90 10.99
N LEU A 40 5.55 7.88 9.72
CA LEU A 40 5.89 8.92 8.76
C LEU A 40 4.68 9.20 7.86
N LEU A 41 4.29 10.45 7.80
CA LEU A 41 3.40 10.97 6.78
C LEU A 41 4.17 11.99 5.94
N ALA A 42 4.44 11.65 4.70
CA ALA A 42 5.00 12.56 3.71
C ALA A 42 3.90 13.09 2.79
N THR A 43 3.88 14.37 2.53
CA THR A 43 2.87 15.01 1.69
C THR A 43 3.54 15.93 0.67
N GLY A 44 3.25 15.74 -0.61
CA GLY A 44 3.74 16.59 -1.69
C GLY A 44 5.26 16.65 -1.83
N THR A 45 5.94 15.60 -1.42
CA THR A 45 7.41 15.53 -1.37
C THR A 45 7.92 14.61 -2.47
N ASP A 46 9.01 14.98 -3.11
CA ASP A 46 9.66 14.21 -4.14
C ASP A 46 11.04 13.71 -3.71
N GLY A 47 11.46 12.58 -4.25
CA GLY A 47 12.78 12.02 -3.98
C GLY A 47 12.92 11.45 -2.57
N ILE A 48 11.95 10.66 -2.12
CA ILE A 48 11.94 10.06 -0.78
C ILE A 48 12.61 8.68 -0.84
N HIS A 49 13.48 8.41 0.14
CA HIS A 49 14.01 7.08 0.36
C HIS A 49 13.88 6.68 1.83
N VAL A 50 13.06 5.69 2.10
CA VAL A 50 12.90 5.05 3.43
C VAL A 50 13.49 3.66 3.34
N HIS A 51 14.44 3.36 4.22
CA HIS A 51 15.11 2.06 4.18
C HIS A 51 15.57 1.58 5.55
N ASP A 52 15.72 0.26 5.65
CA ASP A 52 16.31 -0.41 6.83
C ASP A 52 15.69 0.04 8.15
N THR A 53 14.36 -0.08 8.27
CA THR A 53 13.65 0.27 9.49
C THR A 53 12.97 -0.95 10.12
N TYR A 54 13.10 -1.05 11.42
CA TYR A 54 12.54 -2.10 12.25
C TYR A 54 11.53 -1.48 13.21
N PHE A 55 10.27 -1.81 13.03
CA PHE A 55 9.20 -1.38 13.93
C PHE A 55 8.86 -2.53 14.87
N ALA A 56 9.31 -2.38 16.11
CA ALA A 56 9.24 -3.44 17.10
C ALA A 56 7.83 -3.68 17.63
N LYS A 57 7.62 -4.88 18.14
CA LYS A 57 6.37 -5.29 18.78
C LYS A 57 6.32 -4.78 20.22
N HIS A 58 6.08 -3.52 20.45
CA HIS A 58 5.83 -3.00 21.78
C HIS A 58 4.51 -2.26 21.84
N ASN A 59 3.55 -2.78 22.63
CA ASN A 59 2.32 -2.12 23.12
C ASN A 59 1.72 -1.03 22.21
N THR A 60 1.71 -1.26 20.94
CA THR A 60 1.40 -0.26 19.94
C THR A 60 -0.10 -0.12 19.74
N ARG A 61 -0.81 0.16 20.79
CA ARG A 61 -2.22 0.53 20.65
C ARG A 61 -2.43 1.78 19.80
N ASN A 62 -1.35 2.50 19.49
CA ASN A 62 -1.41 3.83 18.90
C ASN A 62 -0.73 3.98 17.54
N ALA A 63 0.10 3.03 17.09
CA ALA A 63 0.63 3.11 15.74
C ALA A 63 -0.45 2.68 14.76
N ARG A 64 -0.93 3.61 13.97
CA ARG A 64 -1.89 3.32 12.90
C ARG A 64 -1.13 2.99 11.64
N ASP A 65 -0.98 3.93 10.73
CA ASP A 65 -0.18 3.74 9.53
C ASP A 65 1.32 3.84 9.84
N ILE A 66 2.14 3.07 9.15
CA ILE A 66 3.59 3.17 9.31
C ILE A 66 4.14 4.21 8.34
N TYR A 67 4.01 4.01 7.04
CA TYR A 67 4.56 4.89 6.02
C TYR A 67 3.50 5.30 5.01
N ASP A 68 3.04 6.54 5.12
CA ASP A 68 2.09 7.15 4.20
C ASP A 68 2.77 8.18 3.30
N PHE A 69 2.52 8.07 2.02
CA PHE A 69 3.05 8.96 0.99
C PHE A 69 1.88 9.55 0.19
N MET A 70 1.50 10.78 0.52
CA MET A 70 0.38 11.46 -0.11
C MET A 70 0.87 12.46 -1.15
N ALA A 71 0.50 12.25 -2.41
CA ALA A 71 0.90 13.10 -3.52
C ALA A 71 2.43 13.27 -3.65
N CYS A 72 3.17 12.18 -3.42
CA CYS A 72 4.62 12.13 -3.50
C CYS A 72 5.08 11.47 -4.80
N ASN A 73 6.23 11.88 -5.31
CA ASN A 73 6.85 11.28 -6.49
C ASN A 73 8.27 10.80 -6.19
N ASP A 74 8.74 9.83 -6.97
CA ASP A 74 10.10 9.28 -6.84
C ASP A 74 10.36 8.73 -5.43
N VAL A 75 9.52 7.80 -5.01
CA VAL A 75 9.55 7.22 -3.67
C VAL A 75 10.17 5.83 -3.72
N THR A 76 11.19 5.61 -2.92
CA THR A 76 11.83 4.30 -2.73
C THR A 76 11.64 3.84 -1.30
N VAL A 77 11.12 2.62 -1.11
CA VAL A 77 10.95 1.99 0.21
C VAL A 77 11.60 0.62 0.18
N THR A 78 12.55 0.38 1.06
CA THR A 78 13.38 -0.83 1.03
C THR A 78 13.66 -1.37 2.43
N ASN A 79 13.55 -2.68 2.61
CA ASN A 79 13.92 -3.35 3.86
C ASN A 79 13.15 -2.81 5.08
N ILE A 80 11.86 -3.04 5.10
CA ILE A 80 10.99 -2.66 6.20
C ILE A 80 10.52 -3.91 6.92
N TYR A 81 10.71 -3.94 8.23
CA TYR A 81 10.16 -4.96 9.10
C TYR A 81 9.23 -4.32 10.13
N SER A 82 7.96 -4.71 10.10
CA SER A 82 6.96 -4.20 11.05
C SER A 82 6.10 -5.34 11.61
N ARG A 83 6.21 -5.60 12.90
CA ARG A 83 5.44 -6.66 13.57
C ARG A 83 4.08 -6.21 14.06
N VAL A 84 3.86 -4.94 14.16
CA VAL A 84 2.59 -4.43 14.69
C VAL A 84 2.25 -3.10 14.05
N SER A 85 1.33 -3.14 13.12
CA SER A 85 0.60 -1.95 12.69
C SER A 85 -0.87 -2.12 13.03
N SER A 86 -1.54 -1.09 13.46
CA SER A 86 -3.00 -1.13 13.62
C SER A 86 -3.72 -0.71 12.34
N ASP A 87 -2.99 -0.18 11.38
CA ASP A 87 -3.48 0.21 10.06
C ASP A 87 -2.47 -0.17 8.97
N ASP A 88 -2.35 0.56 7.86
CA ASP A 88 -1.53 0.18 6.72
C ASP A 88 -0.02 0.29 6.99
N ILE A 89 0.81 -0.55 6.36
CA ILE A 89 2.26 -0.48 6.54
C ILE A 89 2.91 0.43 5.51
N VAL A 90 2.63 0.26 4.23
CA VAL A 90 3.10 1.14 3.16
C VAL A 90 1.91 1.60 2.34
N LYS A 91 1.70 2.91 2.26
CA LYS A 91 0.48 3.47 1.68
C LYS A 91 0.76 4.67 0.77
N PRO A 92 0.91 4.44 -0.54
CA PRO A 92 0.79 5.50 -1.54
C PRO A 92 -0.65 6.01 -1.65
N GLY A 93 -0.81 7.31 -1.74
CA GLY A 93 -2.10 7.95 -1.93
C GLY A 93 -1.98 9.30 -2.62
N SER A 94 -3.12 9.93 -2.85
CA SER A 94 -3.22 11.30 -3.35
C SER A 94 -4.45 11.92 -2.73
N ASP A 95 -4.26 12.97 -1.99
CA ASP A 95 -5.36 13.74 -1.40
C ASP A 95 -5.18 15.25 -1.62
N CYS A 96 -6.03 16.03 -1.02
CA CYS A 96 -6.01 17.48 -1.11
C CYS A 96 -5.41 18.16 0.15
N SER A 97 -4.60 17.46 0.93
CA SER A 97 -4.00 17.99 2.16
C SER A 97 -3.09 19.20 1.93
N LEU A 98 -2.58 19.35 0.72
CA LEU A 98 -1.82 20.54 0.30
C LEU A 98 -2.71 21.74 -0.09
N GLY A 99 -4.03 21.59 -0.07
CA GLY A 99 -4.97 22.58 -0.60
C GLY A 99 -5.21 22.46 -2.12
N PHE A 100 -4.60 21.49 -2.76
CA PHE A 100 -4.79 21.12 -4.17
C PHE A 100 -4.51 19.63 -4.33
N THR A 101 -4.93 19.06 -5.45
CA THR A 101 -4.58 17.67 -5.81
C THR A 101 -3.27 17.63 -6.58
N ARG A 102 -2.56 16.52 -6.43
CA ARG A 102 -1.31 16.27 -7.13
C ARG A 102 -1.16 14.76 -7.36
N PRO A 103 -0.77 14.33 -8.57
CA PRO A 103 -0.57 12.92 -8.83
C PRO A 103 0.62 12.36 -8.03
N ALA A 104 0.53 11.08 -7.71
CA ALA A 104 1.59 10.29 -7.08
C ALA A 104 2.19 9.33 -8.11
N ARG A 105 3.52 9.35 -8.30
CA ARG A 105 4.18 8.59 -9.37
C ARG A 105 5.53 8.05 -8.97
N ASN A 106 5.92 6.97 -9.66
CA ASN A 106 7.26 6.40 -9.62
C ASN A 106 7.66 5.90 -8.23
N TYR A 107 7.04 4.80 -7.83
CA TYR A 107 7.30 4.12 -6.56
C TYR A 107 8.09 2.83 -6.80
N MET A 108 9.17 2.65 -6.05
CA MET A 108 9.97 1.45 -5.99
C MET A 108 9.94 0.91 -4.56
N VAL A 109 9.19 -0.16 -4.33
CA VAL A 109 8.99 -0.74 -2.99
C VAL A 109 9.48 -2.18 -3.00
N ARG A 110 10.34 -2.55 -2.06
CA ARG A 110 10.84 -3.92 -1.97
C ARG A 110 11.17 -4.36 -0.55
N ASN A 111 11.08 -5.66 -0.33
CA ASN A 111 11.49 -6.30 0.92
C ASN A 111 10.73 -5.74 2.13
N ILE A 112 9.42 -5.86 2.08
CA ILE A 112 8.53 -5.45 3.17
C ILE A 112 8.03 -6.69 3.88
N VAL A 113 8.34 -6.81 5.15
CA VAL A 113 7.87 -7.90 6.01
C VAL A 113 7.00 -7.31 7.10
N GLY A 114 5.78 -7.81 7.25
CA GLY A 114 4.93 -7.21 8.26
C GLY A 114 3.68 -7.98 8.68
N ASP A 115 3.20 -7.60 9.86
CA ASP A 115 1.93 -8.01 10.46
C ASP A 115 1.11 -6.76 10.75
N THR A 116 -0.16 -6.75 10.36
CA THR A 116 -1.01 -5.58 10.48
C THR A 116 -2.47 -5.92 10.74
N ASN A 117 -3.19 -5.01 11.39
CA ASN A 117 -4.64 -5.07 11.49
C ASN A 117 -5.35 -4.54 10.23
N CYS A 118 -4.63 -4.06 9.23
CA CYS A 118 -5.20 -3.51 8.01
C CYS A 118 -4.57 -4.15 6.76
N ASN A 119 -3.88 -3.37 5.93
CA ASN A 119 -3.23 -3.85 4.72
C ASN A 119 -1.71 -3.72 4.86
N LEU A 120 -0.94 -4.67 4.28
CA LEU A 120 0.50 -4.49 4.24
C LEU A 120 0.89 -3.41 3.23
N PHE A 121 0.37 -3.50 2.03
CA PHE A 121 0.55 -2.50 0.98
C PHE A 121 -0.82 -2.02 0.50
N GLN A 122 -1.05 -0.71 0.54
CA GLN A 122 -2.31 -0.09 0.18
C GLN A 122 -2.10 1.08 -0.76
N ILE A 123 -2.65 1.02 -1.96
CA ILE A 123 -2.81 2.21 -2.80
C ILE A 123 -4.17 2.83 -2.49
N GLY A 124 -4.14 4.07 -2.04
CA GLY A 124 -5.35 4.77 -1.57
C GLY A 124 -5.63 4.44 -0.08
N SER A 125 -6.84 4.59 0.42
CA SER A 125 -8.12 4.97 -0.21
C SER A 125 -8.21 6.43 -0.69
N GLU A 126 -7.33 7.30 -0.23
CA GLU A 126 -7.24 8.70 -0.66
C GLU A 126 -6.66 8.71 -2.09
N THR A 127 -7.52 9.06 -3.06
CA THR A 127 -7.22 8.97 -4.49
C THR A 127 -7.88 10.11 -5.26
N ALA A 128 -7.60 11.33 -4.79
CA ALA A 128 -8.16 12.54 -5.40
C ALA A 128 -7.49 12.92 -6.73
N ASP A 129 -6.33 12.32 -7.03
CA ASP A 129 -5.59 12.48 -8.28
C ASP A 129 -4.99 11.13 -8.71
N ASP A 130 -4.34 11.09 -9.86
CA ASP A 130 -3.79 9.90 -10.45
C ASP A 130 -2.62 9.31 -9.63
N ILE A 131 -2.58 7.98 -9.55
CA ILE A 131 -1.49 7.24 -8.93
C ILE A 131 -0.97 6.23 -9.95
N GLN A 132 0.32 6.33 -10.32
CA GLN A 132 0.83 5.51 -11.41
C GLN A 132 2.32 5.14 -11.28
N ASP A 133 2.69 4.08 -11.99
CA ASP A 133 4.05 3.57 -12.10
C ASP A 133 4.60 3.10 -10.74
N LEU A 134 3.93 2.12 -10.15
CA LEU A 134 4.31 1.52 -8.89
C LEU A 134 4.86 0.11 -9.10
N TYR A 135 6.08 -0.11 -8.66
CA TYR A 135 6.77 -1.39 -8.71
C TYR A 135 7.00 -1.88 -7.29
N VAL A 136 6.42 -3.03 -6.97
CA VAL A 136 6.50 -3.64 -5.65
C VAL A 136 7.04 -5.06 -5.81
N ASP A 137 8.11 -5.38 -5.14
CA ASP A 137 8.68 -6.72 -5.16
C ASP A 137 8.86 -7.24 -3.73
N ASN A 138 8.66 -8.53 -3.58
CA ASN A 138 9.12 -9.26 -2.42
C ASN A 138 8.51 -8.76 -1.10
N ILE A 139 7.20 -8.88 -0.99
CA ILE A 139 6.47 -8.60 0.25
C ILE A 139 6.16 -9.90 0.99
N TYR A 140 6.39 -9.92 2.29
CA TYR A 140 6.06 -11.02 3.18
C TYR A 140 5.00 -10.59 4.19
N VAL A 141 3.79 -11.02 3.98
CA VAL A 141 2.67 -10.74 4.89
C VAL A 141 2.63 -11.83 5.95
N LEU A 142 2.94 -11.48 7.20
CA LEU A 142 2.85 -12.36 8.35
C LEU A 142 1.42 -12.50 8.87
N GLY A 143 0.62 -11.49 8.60
CA GLY A 143 -0.79 -11.41 8.89
C GLY A 143 -1.35 -10.06 8.42
N ALA A 144 -2.57 -10.07 7.88
CA ALA A 144 -3.28 -8.85 7.53
C ALA A 144 -4.78 -9.04 7.73
N ASN A 145 -5.37 -8.24 8.59
CA ASN A 145 -6.81 -8.35 8.88
C ASN A 145 -7.70 -7.80 7.74
N LYS A 146 -7.10 -7.10 6.78
CA LYS A 146 -7.75 -6.74 5.52
C LYS A 146 -7.04 -7.43 4.36
N ALA A 147 -6.08 -6.78 3.73
CA ALA A 147 -5.44 -7.34 2.55
C ALA A 147 -3.91 -7.33 2.63
N GLY A 148 -3.29 -8.30 1.98
CA GLY A 148 -1.84 -8.28 1.76
C GLY A 148 -1.45 -7.17 0.79
N PHE A 149 -2.13 -7.11 -0.35
CA PHE A 149 -1.91 -6.12 -1.40
C PHE A 149 -3.25 -5.54 -1.85
N SER A 150 -3.42 -4.25 -1.65
CA SER A 150 -4.70 -3.57 -1.87
C SER A 150 -4.56 -2.37 -2.80
N ILE A 151 -5.53 -2.24 -3.69
CA ILE A 151 -5.67 -1.10 -4.60
C ILE A 151 -7.11 -0.60 -4.48
N SER A 152 -7.28 0.64 -4.02
CA SER A 152 -8.60 1.22 -3.83
C SER A 152 -8.63 2.65 -4.36
N THR A 153 -9.39 2.89 -5.43
CA THR A 153 -9.68 4.25 -5.86
C THR A 153 -11.09 4.63 -5.44
N ASN A 154 -11.17 5.61 -4.55
CA ASN A 154 -12.43 6.00 -3.90
C ASN A 154 -12.80 7.46 -4.11
N ASP A 155 -11.93 8.26 -4.72
CA ASP A 155 -12.12 9.70 -4.88
C ASP A 155 -11.92 10.16 -6.35
N GLY A 156 -11.99 9.21 -7.29
CA GLY A 156 -11.98 9.50 -8.73
C GLY A 156 -10.61 9.43 -9.42
N GLY A 157 -9.52 9.25 -8.68
CA GLY A 157 -8.20 9.13 -9.27
C GLY A 157 -8.03 7.84 -10.10
N HIS A 158 -7.23 7.91 -11.15
CA HIS A 158 -6.86 6.76 -11.96
C HIS A 158 -5.59 6.12 -11.40
N ILE A 159 -5.69 4.82 -11.12
CA ILE A 159 -4.55 4.02 -10.68
C ILE A 159 -4.12 3.14 -11.84
N LYS A 160 -2.87 3.28 -12.28
CA LYS A 160 -2.37 2.51 -13.42
C LYS A 160 -0.91 2.12 -13.31
N ASN A 161 -0.53 1.08 -14.06
CA ASN A 161 0.82 0.56 -14.12
C ASN A 161 1.32 0.13 -12.73
N VAL A 162 0.63 -0.81 -12.11
CA VAL A 162 0.99 -1.36 -10.82
C VAL A 162 1.46 -2.80 -10.97
N TYR A 163 2.63 -3.09 -10.47
CA TYR A 163 3.28 -4.38 -10.65
C TYR A 163 3.73 -4.95 -9.31
N LEU A 164 3.31 -6.16 -9.01
CA LEU A 164 3.84 -6.94 -7.90
C LEU A 164 4.73 -8.07 -8.46
N ASN A 165 5.96 -8.12 -7.99
CA ASN A 165 7.00 -9.09 -8.37
C ASN A 165 7.38 -9.06 -9.85
N SER A 166 7.51 -7.88 -10.42
CA SER A 166 8.03 -7.71 -11.79
C SER A 166 9.56 -7.83 -11.89
N GLY A 167 10.26 -7.79 -10.75
CA GLY A 167 11.72 -7.77 -10.69
C GLY A 167 12.35 -6.42 -10.99
N LYS A 168 11.57 -5.36 -11.15
CA LYS A 168 12.08 -4.04 -11.54
C LYS A 168 12.67 -3.23 -10.38
N THR A 169 12.40 -3.61 -9.15
CA THR A 169 12.93 -2.90 -7.98
C THR A 169 14.37 -3.28 -7.64
N GLY A 170 14.92 -4.29 -8.29
CA GLY A 170 16.25 -4.82 -8.01
C GLY A 170 16.31 -5.73 -6.78
N ALA A 171 15.17 -6.25 -6.32
CA ALA A 171 15.14 -7.27 -5.27
C ALA A 171 15.88 -8.55 -5.72
N ILE A 172 16.54 -9.23 -4.79
CA ILE A 172 17.25 -10.50 -5.05
C ILE A 172 16.31 -11.54 -5.65
N HIS A 173 15.09 -11.58 -5.18
CA HIS A 173 14.04 -12.42 -5.73
C HIS A 173 12.73 -11.63 -5.81
N SER A 174 11.92 -12.00 -6.76
CA SER A 174 10.63 -11.35 -7.01
C SER A 174 9.51 -12.32 -6.71
N ARG A 175 9.38 -12.67 -5.43
CA ARG A 175 8.35 -13.58 -4.95
C ARG A 175 7.84 -13.13 -3.60
N SER A 176 6.52 -13.11 -3.45
CA SER A 176 5.85 -12.65 -2.24
C SER A 176 5.12 -13.79 -1.53
N VAL A 177 4.91 -13.62 -0.24
CA VAL A 177 4.16 -14.54 0.60
C VAL A 177 3.01 -13.79 1.25
N MET A 178 1.81 -14.36 1.15
CA MET A 178 0.59 -13.85 1.81
C MET A 178 0.15 -14.87 2.85
N HIS A 179 0.61 -14.70 4.08
CA HIS A 179 0.26 -15.58 5.17
C HIS A 179 -0.78 -14.92 6.07
N ARG A 180 -1.82 -15.67 6.43
CA ARG A 180 -2.88 -15.23 7.35
C ARG A 180 -3.52 -13.88 6.96
N THR A 181 -3.92 -13.75 5.72
CA THR A 181 -4.63 -12.56 5.25
C THR A 181 -6.14 -12.78 5.24
N ARG A 182 -6.90 -11.75 5.50
CA ARG A 182 -8.33 -11.79 5.23
C ARG A 182 -8.57 -11.84 3.72
N ALA A 183 -7.84 -11.05 2.94
CA ALA A 183 -7.81 -11.07 1.50
C ALA A 183 -6.35 -10.95 1.03
N PRO A 184 -5.76 -11.89 0.29
CA PRO A 184 -4.43 -11.71 -0.29
C PRO A 184 -4.37 -10.47 -1.17
N PHE A 185 -5.36 -10.29 -2.03
CA PHE A 185 -5.50 -9.14 -2.92
C PHE A 185 -6.87 -8.50 -2.75
N PHE A 186 -6.90 -7.19 -2.82
CA PHE A 186 -8.14 -6.43 -2.81
C PHE A 186 -8.03 -5.29 -3.83
N ILE A 187 -8.95 -5.25 -4.78
CA ILE A 187 -9.05 -4.16 -5.75
C ILE A 187 -10.47 -3.63 -5.71
N SER A 188 -10.63 -2.34 -5.51
CA SER A 188 -11.92 -1.70 -5.46
C SER A 188 -11.95 -0.36 -6.21
N ILE A 189 -13.07 -0.09 -6.81
CA ILE A 189 -13.39 1.20 -7.41
C ILE A 189 -14.69 1.65 -6.76
N SER A 190 -14.66 2.82 -6.14
CA SER A 190 -15.84 3.40 -5.52
C SER A 190 -15.78 4.92 -5.63
N ASN A 191 -16.89 5.57 -5.30
CA ASN A 191 -16.93 7.01 -5.12
C ASN A 191 -17.49 7.29 -3.73
N ARG A 192 -16.68 7.92 -2.89
CA ARG A 192 -17.11 8.28 -1.53
C ARG A 192 -18.03 9.49 -1.50
N GLY A 193 -18.17 10.17 -2.63
CA GLY A 193 -18.90 11.43 -2.66
C GLY A 193 -18.29 12.49 -1.75
N ARG A 194 -16.99 12.37 -1.47
CA ARG A 194 -16.31 13.35 -0.63
C ARG A 194 -16.33 14.70 -1.32
N VAL A 195 -16.91 15.67 -0.62
CA VAL A 195 -16.58 17.06 -0.83
C VAL A 195 -15.30 17.28 -0.04
N LEU A 196 -14.17 17.07 -0.69
CA LEU A 196 -12.87 17.30 -0.06
C LEU A 196 -12.80 18.79 0.29
N GLY A 197 -12.73 19.08 1.58
CA GLY A 197 -12.68 20.45 2.07
C GLY A 197 -14.00 21.10 2.45
N ALA A 198 -15.12 20.38 2.48
CA ALA A 198 -16.41 20.94 2.90
C ALA A 198 -16.37 21.61 4.29
N ASN A 199 -15.45 21.20 5.13
CA ASN A 199 -15.24 21.75 6.47
C ASN A 199 -13.94 22.56 6.62
N VAL A 200 -13.23 22.78 5.53
CA VAL A 200 -11.97 23.53 5.53
C VAL A 200 -12.22 24.84 4.81
N ALA A 201 -11.94 25.96 5.47
CA ALA A 201 -11.99 27.25 4.80
C ALA A 201 -11.11 27.22 3.55
N PRO A 202 -11.54 27.81 2.43
CA PRO A 202 -10.76 27.80 1.22
C PRO A 202 -9.37 28.36 1.50
N PHE A 203 -8.36 27.55 1.25
CA PHE A 203 -6.98 28.00 1.36
C PHE A 203 -6.67 28.97 0.24
N THR A 204 -6.11 30.10 0.62
CA THR A 204 -5.42 30.94 -0.34
C THR A 204 -3.93 30.72 -0.12
N PHE A 205 -3.26 30.10 -1.06
CA PHE A 205 -1.81 29.99 -1.00
C PHE A 205 -1.16 30.64 -2.22
N THR A 206 0.06 31.07 -2.05
CA THR A 206 0.81 31.74 -3.11
C THR A 206 1.87 30.77 -3.63
N GLU A 207 1.72 30.33 -4.86
CA GLU A 207 2.71 29.56 -5.57
C GLU A 207 3.30 30.41 -6.69
N ASN A 208 4.62 30.57 -6.70
CA ASN A 208 5.33 31.36 -7.70
C ASN A 208 4.76 32.80 -7.87
N GLY A 209 4.34 33.43 -6.77
CA GLY A 209 3.75 34.75 -6.80
C GLY A 209 2.29 34.83 -7.24
N ASN A 210 1.68 33.71 -7.60
CA ASN A 210 0.26 33.65 -7.98
C ASN A 210 -0.57 33.14 -6.82
N VAL A 211 -1.66 33.83 -6.54
CA VAL A 211 -2.64 33.39 -5.55
C VAL A 211 -3.50 32.32 -6.18
N ARG A 212 -3.38 31.10 -5.71
CA ARG A 212 -4.33 30.03 -6.05
C ARG A 212 -5.42 29.96 -4.99
N LYS A 213 -6.65 30.06 -5.46
CA LYS A 213 -7.83 29.69 -4.68
C LYS A 213 -8.15 28.25 -5.03
N GLU A 214 -7.75 27.35 -4.18
CA GLU A 214 -8.14 25.98 -4.42
C GLU A 214 -9.49 25.66 -3.90
N LEU A 215 -10.14 25.16 -4.82
CA LEU A 215 -11.46 24.66 -4.78
C LEU A 215 -11.52 23.31 -4.10
N LEU A 216 -12.57 23.20 -3.39
CA LEU A 216 -13.25 21.99 -3.09
C LEU A 216 -13.24 21.06 -4.28
N VAL A 217 -12.50 19.99 -4.23
CA VAL A 217 -12.61 18.93 -5.22
C VAL A 217 -13.91 18.19 -4.93
N THR A 218 -14.96 18.55 -5.63
CA THR A 218 -16.13 17.70 -5.74
C THR A 218 -15.79 16.64 -6.75
N ASN A 219 -15.43 15.47 -6.31
CA ASN A 219 -15.21 14.40 -7.22
C ASN A 219 -16.47 13.61 -7.45
N SER A 220 -17.15 13.90 -8.55
CA SER A 220 -18.30 13.14 -9.03
C SER A 220 -17.88 11.95 -9.88
N ASP A 221 -16.60 11.85 -10.20
CA ASP A 221 -16.10 10.85 -11.14
C ASP A 221 -15.74 9.56 -10.42
N ILE A 222 -15.90 8.48 -11.14
CA ILE A 222 -15.42 7.17 -10.70
C ILE A 222 -14.01 7.00 -11.21
N GLY A 223 -13.12 6.65 -10.28
CA GLY A 223 -11.76 6.31 -10.62
C GLY A 223 -11.66 5.08 -11.52
N GLN A 224 -10.49 4.87 -12.07
CA GLN A 224 -10.18 3.74 -12.92
C GLN A 224 -8.96 3.01 -12.39
N VAL A 225 -8.90 1.70 -12.63
CA VAL A 225 -7.75 0.86 -12.32
C VAL A 225 -7.31 0.19 -13.61
N GLU A 226 -6.07 0.41 -14.02
CA GLU A 226 -5.61 0.01 -15.34
C GLU A 226 -4.20 -0.58 -15.27
N ASN A 227 -3.95 -1.64 -16.05
CA ASN A 227 -2.66 -2.29 -16.18
C ASN A 227 -2.05 -2.71 -14.83
N ILE A 228 -2.72 -3.64 -14.18
CA ILE A 228 -2.29 -4.23 -12.91
C ILE A 228 -1.75 -5.63 -13.19
N VAL A 229 -0.52 -5.90 -12.79
CA VAL A 229 0.10 -7.22 -12.92
C VAL A 229 0.59 -7.67 -11.54
N ILE A 230 -0.02 -8.74 -11.05
CA ILE A 230 0.33 -9.38 -9.78
C ILE A 230 0.81 -10.78 -10.11
N CYS A 231 2.05 -11.12 -9.80
CA CYS A 231 2.62 -12.44 -10.08
C CYS A 231 3.51 -12.93 -8.94
N GLY A 232 3.89 -14.20 -8.99
CA GLY A 232 4.85 -14.78 -8.08
C GLY A 232 4.44 -14.70 -6.60
N VAL A 233 3.22 -15.07 -6.26
CA VAL A 233 2.70 -14.98 -4.89
C VAL A 233 2.32 -16.36 -4.36
N ASP A 234 2.86 -16.69 -3.20
CA ASP A 234 2.45 -17.86 -2.42
C ASP A 234 1.44 -17.44 -1.37
N ILE A 235 0.29 -18.09 -1.35
CA ILE A 235 -0.82 -17.74 -0.47
C ILE A 235 -1.09 -18.87 0.50
N ASP A 236 -1.12 -18.53 1.78
CA ASP A 236 -1.40 -19.45 2.88
C ASP A 236 -2.35 -18.79 3.88
N GLU A 237 -3.32 -19.56 4.34
CA GLU A 237 -4.30 -19.14 5.36
C GLU A 237 -5.09 -17.85 5.01
N VAL A 238 -6.06 -17.96 4.14
CA VAL A 238 -7.01 -16.87 3.84
C VAL A 238 -8.23 -16.96 4.74
N TYR A 239 -8.55 -15.89 5.46
CA TYR A 239 -9.64 -15.87 6.44
C TYR A 239 -10.97 -15.31 5.92
N GLY A 240 -10.96 -14.44 4.97
CA GLY A 240 -12.17 -13.85 4.41
C GLY A 240 -12.58 -14.52 3.13
N GLY A 241 -13.73 -14.23 2.62
CA GLY A 241 -14.16 -14.70 1.30
C GLY A 241 -13.18 -14.31 0.20
N SER A 242 -13.51 -14.61 -1.06
CA SER A 242 -12.59 -14.42 -2.18
C SER A 242 -11.83 -13.10 -2.10
N SER A 243 -10.54 -13.21 -2.08
CA SER A 243 -9.60 -12.08 -2.07
C SER A 243 -9.61 -11.27 -3.34
N PHE A 244 -10.22 -11.82 -4.37
CA PHE A 244 -10.29 -11.22 -5.68
C PHE A 244 -11.69 -11.42 -6.23
N ARG A 245 -12.40 -10.31 -6.44
CA ARG A 245 -13.71 -10.28 -7.07
C ARG A 245 -13.64 -9.39 -8.29
N GLY A 246 -13.34 -9.98 -9.44
CA GLY A 246 -13.31 -9.28 -10.72
C GLY A 246 -14.63 -8.68 -11.17
N GLU A 247 -15.74 -9.02 -10.48
CA GLU A 247 -17.07 -8.72 -11.00
C GLU A 247 -17.97 -7.91 -10.04
N ARG A 248 -17.56 -7.61 -8.82
CA ARG A 248 -18.44 -6.93 -7.86
C ARG A 248 -17.73 -5.78 -7.18
N TRP A 249 -17.92 -4.65 -7.77
CA TRP A 249 -17.51 -3.38 -7.20
C TRP A 249 -18.71 -2.78 -6.46
N LYS A 250 -18.54 -2.55 -5.16
CA LYS A 250 -19.52 -1.78 -4.40
C LYS A 250 -18.87 -0.45 -4.03
N ALA A 251 -19.63 0.61 -4.18
CA ALA A 251 -19.27 1.88 -3.60
C ALA A 251 -19.07 1.74 -2.09
N TYR A 252 -18.20 2.54 -1.53
CA TYR A 252 -17.84 2.47 -0.10
C TYR A 252 -19.04 2.75 0.82
N ASP A 253 -19.98 3.57 0.37
CA ASP A 253 -21.25 3.88 1.04
C ASP A 253 -22.34 2.82 0.83
N GLY A 254 -22.02 1.74 0.13
CA GLY A 254 -22.96 0.68 -0.22
C GLY A 254 -23.84 0.98 -1.44
N SER A 255 -23.73 2.18 -2.03
CA SER A 255 -24.42 2.49 -3.28
C SER A 255 -23.81 1.71 -4.42
N GLN A 256 -24.63 1.33 -5.40
CA GLN A 256 -24.11 0.75 -6.63
C GLN A 256 -23.79 1.89 -7.59
N SER A 257 -22.54 1.96 -8.00
CA SER A 257 -22.19 2.85 -9.09
C SER A 257 -22.86 2.41 -10.38
N THR A 258 -23.46 3.35 -11.09
CA THR A 258 -24.01 3.12 -12.43
C THR A 258 -22.93 3.13 -13.52
N ALA A 259 -21.72 3.58 -13.21
CA ALA A 259 -20.62 3.51 -14.13
C ALA A 259 -19.98 2.12 -14.10
N THR A 260 -19.60 1.61 -15.26
CA THR A 260 -18.88 0.36 -15.38
C THR A 260 -17.43 0.59 -14.93
N PRO A 261 -16.95 -0.10 -13.86
CA PRO A 261 -15.56 0.00 -13.49
C PRO A 261 -14.68 -0.55 -14.61
N ILE A 262 -13.64 0.18 -14.97
CA ILE A 262 -12.70 -0.26 -15.99
C ILE A 262 -11.45 -0.77 -15.30
N ILE A 263 -11.24 -2.10 -15.39
CA ILE A 263 -9.96 -2.72 -15.09
C ILE A 263 -9.42 -3.27 -16.39
N ALA A 264 -8.42 -2.60 -16.94
CA ALA A 264 -7.79 -3.02 -18.17
C ALA A 264 -6.42 -3.63 -17.89
N GLY A 265 -6.09 -4.68 -18.64
CA GLY A 265 -4.76 -5.30 -18.58
C GLY A 265 -4.42 -6.00 -17.26
N PHE A 266 -5.43 -6.48 -16.54
CA PHE A 266 -5.21 -7.21 -15.30
C PHE A 266 -4.69 -8.64 -15.56
N LYS A 267 -3.62 -9.03 -14.84
CA LYS A 267 -3.00 -10.34 -14.95
C LYS A 267 -2.58 -10.89 -13.60
N LEU A 268 -2.77 -12.18 -13.39
CA LEU A 268 -2.40 -12.93 -12.20
C LEU A 268 -1.58 -14.18 -12.56
N PRO A 269 -0.42 -14.07 -13.21
CA PRO A 269 0.39 -15.23 -13.49
C PRO A 269 1.08 -15.74 -12.23
N ASP A 270 1.30 -17.05 -12.16
CA ASP A 270 2.08 -17.71 -11.10
C ASP A 270 1.58 -17.39 -9.66
N ILE A 271 0.29 -17.62 -9.45
CA ILE A 271 -0.31 -17.50 -8.10
C ILE A 271 -0.53 -18.91 -7.54
N HIS A 272 0.10 -19.19 -6.40
CA HIS A 272 0.01 -20.47 -5.72
C HIS A 272 -0.77 -20.36 -4.41
N PHE A 273 -1.77 -21.21 -4.26
CA PHE A 273 -2.57 -21.34 -3.04
C PHE A 273 -2.16 -22.61 -2.31
N TRP A 274 -1.55 -22.45 -1.14
CA TRP A 274 -1.16 -23.61 -0.33
C TRP A 274 -2.25 -24.04 0.63
N LYS A 275 -3.01 -23.10 1.17
CA LYS A 275 -4.01 -23.38 2.20
C LYS A 275 -5.05 -22.27 2.29
N LEU A 276 -6.29 -22.67 2.16
CA LEU A 276 -7.43 -21.78 2.32
C LEU A 276 -8.19 -22.19 3.58
N TYR A 277 -8.40 -21.26 4.49
CA TYR A 277 -9.29 -21.41 5.62
C TYR A 277 -10.41 -20.38 5.55
N GLU A 278 -11.62 -20.86 5.58
CA GLU A 278 -12.74 -19.98 5.88
C GLU A 278 -12.87 -19.87 7.40
N ARG A 279 -12.63 -18.71 7.96
CA ARG A 279 -13.14 -18.42 9.29
C ARG A 279 -14.64 -18.21 9.17
N ARG A 280 -15.39 -19.12 9.76
CA ARG A 280 -16.80 -18.90 9.99
C ARG A 280 -16.96 -17.90 11.11
N GLY A 281 -17.58 -16.78 10.81
CA GLY A 281 -18.22 -15.90 11.77
C GLY A 281 -17.37 -14.74 12.29
N TYR A 282 -17.73 -13.61 11.86
CA TYR A 282 -18.05 -12.45 12.70
C TYR A 282 -19.45 -12.02 12.33
#